data_ec2b7ac338c485be517bd5157c350ebc
#
_entry.id   ec2b7ac338c485be517bd5157c350ebc
#
_cell.length_a   1.000
_cell.length_b   1.000
_cell.length_c   1.000
_cell.angle_alpha   90.00
_cell.angle_beta   90.00
_cell.angle_gamma   90.00
#
_symmetry.space_group_name_H-M   'P 1'
#
loop_
_entity.id
_entity.type
_entity.pdbx_description
1 polymer ?
#
loop_
_entity_poly.entity_id
_entity_poly.type
_entity_poly.pdbx_seq_one_letter_code
_entity_poly.pdbx_strand_id
1 'polypeptide(L)' 'MVALAENLKLLMGEMSISEFARRVDIPQQTISRYLLGQREITLTNLCKIADYFGEDIDYLIGRKD' A
#
# COMPACT_ATOMS: atom_id res chain seq x y z
N MET A 1 10.66 0.76 1.72
CA MET A 1 9.85 0.35 2.90
C MET A 1 9.43 -1.11 2.74
N VAL A 2 10.21 -2.00 3.31
CA VAL A 2 10.00 -3.45 3.15
C VAL A 2 8.69 -3.89 3.83
N ALA A 3 8.45 -3.43 5.04
CA ALA A 3 7.23 -3.82 5.78
C ALA A 3 5.97 -3.39 5.03
N LEU A 4 5.97 -2.19 4.46
CA LEU A 4 4.84 -1.72 3.67
C LEU A 4 4.61 -2.63 2.46
N ALA A 5 5.68 -2.98 1.74
CA ALA A 5 5.59 -3.84 0.58
C ALA A 5 4.96 -5.20 0.94
N GLU A 6 5.43 -5.80 2.01
CA GLU A 6 4.93 -7.11 2.45
C GLU A 6 3.46 -7.03 2.88
N ASN A 7 3.11 -6.01 3.67
CA ASN A 7 1.73 -5.85 4.13
C ASN A 7 0.77 -5.55 3.00
N LEU A 8 1.20 -4.75 2.02
CA LEU A 8 0.36 -4.50 0.84
C LEU A 8 0.10 -5.77 0.05
N LYS A 9 1.11 -6.61 -0.14
CA LYS A 9 0.94 -7.87 -0.85
C LYS A 9 -0.07 -8.77 -0.14
N LEU A 10 0.00 -8.84 1.17
CA LEU A 10 -0.95 -9.64 1.95
C LEU A 10 -2.37 -9.10 1.82
N LEU A 11 -2.55 -7.79 1.95
CA LEU A 11 -3.87 -7.19 1.90
C LEU A 11 -4.49 -7.21 0.51
N MET A 12 -3.68 -7.06 -0.53
CA MET A 12 -4.17 -7.11 -1.91
C MET A 12 -4.62 -8.52 -2.31
N GLY A 13 -3.97 -9.54 -1.75
CA GLY A 13 -4.28 -10.92 -2.12
C GLY A 13 -4.08 -11.12 -3.62
N GLU A 14 -5.15 -11.50 -4.33
CA GLU A 14 -5.10 -11.77 -5.76
C GLU A 14 -5.46 -10.55 -6.62
N MET A 15 -5.72 -9.41 -5.99
CA MET A 15 -6.06 -8.19 -6.73
C MET A 15 -4.87 -7.75 -7.57
N SER A 16 -5.12 -7.36 -8.83
CA SER A 16 -4.06 -6.87 -9.69
C SER A 16 -3.62 -5.47 -9.25
N ILE A 17 -2.38 -5.12 -9.59
CA ILE A 17 -1.85 -3.78 -9.32
C ILE A 17 -2.73 -2.72 -9.98
N SER A 18 -3.13 -2.97 -11.21
CA SER A 18 -3.98 -2.07 -11.99
C SER A 18 -5.31 -1.79 -11.27
N GLU A 19 -5.95 -2.84 -10.79
CA GLU A 19 -7.22 -2.70 -10.08
C GLU A 19 -7.05 -1.97 -8.75
N PHE A 20 -6.04 -2.32 -7.98
CA PHE A 20 -5.77 -1.68 -6.71
C PHE A 20 -5.48 -0.18 -6.90
N ALA A 21 -4.64 0.15 -7.87
CA ALA A 21 -4.29 1.54 -8.17
C ALA A 21 -5.55 2.37 -8.48
N ARG A 22 -6.46 1.80 -9.27
CA ARG A 22 -7.70 2.47 -9.62
C ARG A 22 -8.58 2.69 -8.39
N ARG A 23 -8.67 1.69 -7.51
CA ARG A 23 -9.52 1.75 -6.33
C ARG A 23 -9.05 2.77 -5.30
N VAL A 24 -7.73 2.91 -5.13
CA VAL A 24 -7.19 3.86 -4.16
C VAL A 24 -6.79 5.20 -4.77
N ASP A 25 -6.98 5.35 -6.08
CA ASP A 25 -6.66 6.59 -6.81
C ASP A 25 -5.19 6.97 -6.62
N ILE A 26 -4.32 6.01 -6.87
CA ILE A 26 -2.87 6.20 -6.86
C ILE A 26 -2.34 5.64 -8.18
N PRO A 27 -1.42 6.31 -8.88
CA PRO A 27 -0.89 5.79 -10.14
C PRO A 27 -0.32 4.39 -9.99
N GLN A 28 -0.60 3.55 -10.98
CA GLN A 28 -0.15 2.15 -10.97
C GLN A 28 1.36 2.03 -10.80
N GLN A 29 2.12 2.91 -11.44
CA GLN A 29 3.57 2.91 -11.35
C GLN A 29 4.03 3.18 -9.92
N THR A 30 3.33 4.05 -9.21
CA THR A 30 3.63 4.35 -7.81
C THR A 30 3.35 3.13 -6.93
N ILE A 31 2.21 2.47 -7.12
CA ILE A 31 1.88 1.24 -6.38
C ILE A 31 2.95 0.18 -6.63
N SER A 32 3.37 0.02 -7.87
CA SER A 32 4.41 -0.95 -8.24
C SER A 32 5.70 -0.71 -7.44
N ARG A 33 6.10 0.55 -7.30
CA ARG A 33 7.30 0.90 -6.54
C ARG A 33 7.14 0.64 -5.05
N TYR A 34 5.96 0.85 -4.51
CA TYR A 34 5.68 0.49 -3.12
C TYR A 34 5.84 -1.02 -2.89
N LEU A 35 5.30 -1.82 -3.81
CA LEU A 35 5.37 -3.28 -3.73
C LEU A 35 6.80 -3.81 -3.86
N LEU A 36 7.66 -3.08 -4.55
CA LEU A 36 9.07 -3.44 -4.68
C LEU A 36 9.93 -2.91 -3.52
N GLY A 37 9.33 -2.14 -2.61
CA GLY A 37 10.05 -1.55 -1.50
C GLY A 37 11.00 -0.43 -1.90
N GLN A 38 10.83 0.12 -3.09
CA GLN A 38 11.77 1.09 -3.67
C GLN A 38 11.42 2.53 -3.35
N ARG A 39 10.26 2.79 -2.77
CA ARG A 39 9.81 4.16 -2.56
C ARG A 39 9.11 4.30 -1.22
N GLU A 40 9.41 5.39 -0.53
CA GLU A 40 8.67 5.75 0.67
C GLU A 40 7.30 6.28 0.29
N ILE A 41 6.30 5.93 1.09
CA ILE A 41 4.94 6.35 0.83
C ILE A 41 4.70 7.73 1.44
N THR A 42 3.97 8.58 0.72
CA THR A 42 3.55 9.87 1.26
C THR A 42 2.41 9.65 2.26
N LEU A 43 2.22 10.61 3.16
CA LEU A 43 1.12 10.52 4.12
C LEU A 43 -0.24 10.47 3.41
N THR A 44 -0.41 11.26 2.35
CA THR A 44 -1.64 11.25 1.57
C THR A 44 -1.96 9.87 1.02
N ASN A 45 -0.98 9.23 0.39
CA ASN A 45 -1.18 7.91 -0.20
C ASN A 45 -1.35 6.84 0.88
N LEU A 46 -0.62 6.98 1.98
CA LEU A 46 -0.77 6.05 3.11
C LEU A 46 -2.19 6.08 3.67
N CYS A 47 -2.76 7.27 3.83
CA CYS A 47 -4.14 7.41 4.30
C CYS A 47 -5.14 6.81 3.31
N LYS A 48 -4.93 7.01 2.00
CA LYS A 48 -5.80 6.40 0.98
C LYS A 48 -5.83 4.89 1.10
N ILE A 49 -4.68 4.28 1.27
CA ILE A 49 -4.57 2.83 1.38
C ILE A 49 -5.15 2.33 2.69
N ALA A 50 -4.83 2.98 3.80
CA ALA A 50 -5.35 2.62 5.10
C ALA A 50 -6.87 2.67 5.13
N ASP A 51 -7.45 3.73 4.58
CA ASP A 51 -8.90 3.91 4.52
C ASP A 51 -9.55 2.82 3.67
N TYR A 52 -8.93 2.49 2.54
CA TYR A 52 -9.48 1.48 1.64
C TYR A 52 -9.57 0.10 2.31
N PHE A 53 -8.53 -0.29 3.04
CA PHE A 53 -8.49 -1.59 3.71
C PHE A 53 -9.10 -1.55 5.11
N GLY A 54 -9.36 -0.36 5.66
CA GLY A 54 -9.80 -0.24 7.05
C GLY A 54 -8.71 -0.64 8.03
N GLU A 55 -7.44 -0.39 7.68
CA GLU A 55 -6.30 -0.80 8.48
C GLU A 55 -5.63 0.38 9.19
N ASP A 56 -4.91 0.04 10.25
CA ASP A 56 -4.12 1.00 11.03
C ASP A 56 -2.87 1.38 10.21
N ILE A 57 -2.58 2.68 10.17
CA ILE A 57 -1.39 3.19 9.49
C ILE A 57 -0.12 2.57 10.05
N ASP A 58 -0.02 2.45 11.39
CA ASP A 58 1.15 1.87 12.03
C ASP A 58 1.36 0.42 11.62
N TYR A 59 0.28 -0.33 11.45
CA TYR A 59 0.37 -1.70 10.94
C TYR A 59 0.95 -1.73 9.52
N LEU A 60 0.42 -0.86 8.64
CA LEU A 60 0.86 -0.86 7.25
C LEU A 60 2.35 -0.61 7.08
N ILE A 61 2.91 0.28 7.88
CA ILE A 61 4.33 0.63 7.76
C ILE A 61 5.23 -0.21 8.67
N GLY A 62 4.65 -1.18 9.37
CA GLY A 62 5.44 -2.12 10.18
C GLY A 62 5.84 -1.62 11.55
N ARG A 63 5.15 -0.60 12.09
CA ARG A 63 5.44 -0.07 13.43
C ARG A 63 4.60 -0.75 14.51
N LYS A 64 3.67 -1.60 14.09
CA LYS A 64 2.74 -2.27 14.99
C LYS A 64 2.38 -3.62 14.40
N ASP A 65 2.28 -4.63 15.24
CA ASP A 65 1.92 -5.99 14.82
C ASP A 65 0.42 -6.14 14.51
#